data_77ce822d5a6ac85a1045d91f1f3beff4
#
_entry.id   77ce822d5a6ac85a1045d91f1f3beff4
#
_cell.length_a   1.000
_cell.length_b   1.000
_cell.length_c   1.000
_cell.angle_alpha   90.00
_cell.angle_beta   90.00
_cell.angle_gamma   90.00
#
_symmetry.space_group_name_H-M   'P 1'
#
loop_
_entity.id
_entity.type
_entity.pdbx_description
1 polymer ?
#
loop_
_entity_poly.entity_id
_entity_poly.type
_entity_poly.pdbx_seq_one_letter_code
_entity_poly.pdbx_strand_id
1 'polypeptide(L)'
;SSTTEAALDSFRQLLESGLGPDVLLLISASEFDKRRSFNKFLLQYAASEELNKPDITKAGWEGSLMPLINKETAARGMNFDSAALELFIHRVSESSRQIISEIEKLDLYLGADRRTVMPEDVERMVPLTRTGVIFEISRALENKKSDAAISLIDFQLERGENAITIMRAAFIPTLRNLLAARLLCDAFN
;
A
#
# COMPACT_ATOMS: atom_id res chain seq x y z
N SER A 1 5.60 -11.70 32.62
CA SER A 1 6.90 -11.64 31.91
C SER A 1 7.68 -12.95 32.08
N SER A 2 7.80 -13.55 33.30
CA SER A 2 8.53 -14.82 33.51
C SER A 2 8.00 -16.01 32.70
N THR A 3 6.69 -16.13 32.57
CA THR A 3 6.04 -17.20 31.79
C THR A 3 6.36 -17.15 30.30
N THR A 4 6.50 -15.94 29.75
CA THR A 4 6.83 -15.73 28.34
C THR A 4 8.29 -16.10 28.07
N GLU A 5 9.21 -15.79 28.97
CA GLU A 5 10.62 -16.14 28.82
C GLU A 5 10.85 -17.65 28.90
N ALA A 6 10.20 -18.33 29.87
CA ALA A 6 10.26 -19.78 29.96
C ALA A 6 9.72 -20.50 28.72
N ALA A 7 8.64 -19.97 28.11
CA ALA A 7 8.10 -20.50 26.87
C ALA A 7 9.06 -20.30 25.69
N LEU A 8 9.73 -19.15 25.61
CA LEU A 8 10.73 -18.89 24.58
C LEU A 8 11.96 -19.77 24.72
N ASP A 9 12.40 -20.05 25.94
CA ASP A 9 13.54 -20.95 26.22
C ASP A 9 13.19 -22.41 25.86
N SER A 10 11.99 -22.88 26.20
CA SER A 10 11.52 -24.20 25.80
C SER A 10 11.44 -24.35 24.27
N PHE A 11 10.98 -23.29 23.58
CA PHE A 11 10.93 -23.27 22.12
C PHE A 11 12.31 -23.24 21.50
N ARG A 12 13.27 -22.53 22.10
CA ARG A 12 14.67 -22.53 21.66
C ARG A 12 15.26 -23.94 21.75
N GLN A 13 15.07 -24.63 22.89
CA GLN A 13 15.54 -26.00 23.10
C GLN A 13 14.95 -26.96 22.06
N LEU A 14 13.66 -26.79 21.74
CA LEU A 14 13.01 -27.60 20.71
C LEU A 14 13.67 -27.40 19.32
N LEU A 15 13.99 -26.18 18.95
CA LEU A 15 14.65 -25.88 17.69
C LEU A 15 16.11 -26.40 17.65
N GLU A 16 16.82 -26.30 18.76
CA GLU A 16 18.21 -26.81 18.91
C GLU A 16 18.26 -28.35 18.86
N SER A 17 17.25 -29.02 19.40
CA SER A 17 17.15 -30.48 19.32
C SER A 17 16.81 -31.01 17.93
N GLY A 18 16.39 -30.10 17.04
CA GLY A 18 15.96 -30.40 15.69
C GLY A 18 14.49 -30.82 15.60
N LEU A 19 13.88 -30.45 14.49
CA LEU A 19 12.54 -30.90 14.11
C LEU A 19 12.67 -32.25 13.39
N GLY A 20 11.66 -33.11 13.53
CA GLY A 20 11.62 -34.37 12.80
C GLY A 20 11.71 -34.16 11.27
N PRO A 21 12.16 -35.18 10.52
CA PRO A 21 12.43 -35.05 9.08
C PRO A 21 11.20 -34.67 8.25
N ASP A 22 10.01 -34.94 8.75
CA ASP A 22 8.75 -34.66 8.06
C ASP A 22 8.03 -33.40 8.62
N VAL A 23 8.74 -32.57 9.43
CA VAL A 23 8.16 -31.38 10.06
C VAL A 23 8.68 -30.11 9.40
N LEU A 24 7.79 -29.33 8.80
CA LEU A 24 8.04 -27.97 8.34
C LEU A 24 7.42 -27.00 9.34
N LEU A 25 8.26 -26.15 9.95
CA LEU A 25 7.82 -25.08 10.83
C LEU A 25 7.81 -23.75 10.09
N LEU A 26 6.64 -23.13 9.97
CA LEU A 26 6.47 -21.80 9.40
C LEU A 26 6.11 -20.82 10.51
N ILE A 27 6.93 -19.77 10.67
CA ILE A 27 6.70 -18.72 11.67
C ILE A 27 6.40 -17.42 10.92
N SER A 28 5.23 -16.83 11.17
CA SER A 28 4.88 -15.49 10.69
C SER A 28 4.86 -14.51 11.86
N ALA A 29 5.53 -13.39 11.71
CA ALA A 29 5.57 -12.35 12.72
C ALA A 29 5.43 -10.96 12.08
N SER A 30 4.59 -10.10 12.68
CA SER A 30 4.58 -8.67 12.44
C SER A 30 5.53 -7.98 13.44
N GLU A 31 6.16 -6.88 13.05
CA GLU A 31 7.05 -6.10 13.92
C GLU A 31 8.26 -6.88 14.48
N PHE A 32 8.93 -7.61 13.60
CA PHE A 32 10.09 -8.42 13.96
C PHE A 32 11.32 -7.55 14.28
N ASP A 33 11.61 -7.34 15.57
CA ASP A 33 12.80 -6.59 16.01
C ASP A 33 14.04 -7.49 15.99
N LYS A 34 14.87 -7.34 14.97
CA LYS A 34 16.13 -8.10 14.78
C LYS A 34 17.17 -7.94 15.92
N ARG A 35 16.99 -6.96 16.82
CA ARG A 35 17.90 -6.72 17.94
C ARG A 35 17.64 -7.64 19.12
N ARG A 36 16.43 -8.19 19.25
CA ARG A 36 16.06 -9.11 20.34
C ARG A 36 16.83 -10.42 20.21
N SER A 37 17.30 -10.94 21.34
CA SER A 37 18.13 -12.16 21.40
C SER A 37 17.43 -13.38 20.78
N PHE A 38 16.14 -13.56 21.05
CA PHE A 38 15.36 -14.65 20.48
C PHE A 38 15.22 -14.52 18.94
N ASN A 39 15.00 -13.33 18.43
CA ASN A 39 14.88 -13.10 17.00
C ASN A 39 16.22 -13.33 16.28
N LYS A 40 17.37 -12.94 16.90
CA LYS A 40 18.69 -13.26 16.40
C LYS A 40 18.94 -14.76 16.34
N PHE A 41 18.49 -15.48 17.36
CA PHE A 41 18.57 -16.94 17.41
C PHE A 41 17.75 -17.57 16.26
N LEU A 42 16.50 -17.15 16.04
CA LEU A 42 15.67 -17.65 14.93
C LEU A 42 16.35 -17.48 13.56
N LEU A 43 16.98 -16.33 13.33
CA LEU A 43 17.66 -16.04 12.06
C LEU A 43 18.88 -16.93 11.80
N GLN A 44 19.42 -17.62 12.81
CA GLN A 44 20.51 -18.58 12.65
C GLN A 44 20.02 -19.96 12.20
N TYR A 45 18.79 -20.30 12.53
CA TYR A 45 18.22 -21.64 12.30
C TYR A 45 17.17 -21.69 11.18
N ALA A 46 16.66 -20.53 10.74
CA ALA A 46 15.59 -20.47 9.76
C ALA A 46 15.95 -19.59 8.56
N ALA A 47 15.52 -19.99 7.38
CA ALA A 47 15.45 -19.09 6.23
C ALA A 47 14.39 -18.01 6.53
N SER A 48 14.74 -16.74 6.33
CA SER A 48 13.82 -15.63 6.61
C SER A 48 13.55 -14.82 5.36
N GLU A 49 12.29 -14.48 5.15
CA GLU A 49 11.84 -13.59 4.10
C GLU A 49 11.11 -12.39 4.73
N GLU A 50 11.50 -11.19 4.34
CA GLU A 50 10.85 -9.96 4.79
C GLU A 50 9.85 -9.49 3.75
N LEU A 51 8.58 -9.57 4.10
CA LEU A 51 7.47 -9.11 3.27
C LEU A 51 6.98 -7.74 3.78
N ASN A 52 7.80 -6.72 3.55
CA ASN A 52 7.48 -5.37 3.99
C ASN A 52 6.41 -4.74 3.12
N LYS A 53 5.45 -4.07 3.76
CA LYS A 53 4.51 -3.21 3.03
C LYS A 53 5.26 -2.01 2.43
N PRO A 54 4.84 -1.54 1.25
CA PRO A 54 5.34 -0.29 0.71
C PRO A 54 5.13 0.87 1.68
N ASP A 55 6.15 1.68 1.86
CA ASP A 55 6.07 2.88 2.68
C ASP A 55 5.54 4.04 1.82
N ILE A 56 4.23 4.26 1.87
CA ILE A 56 3.52 5.29 1.10
C ILE A 56 3.94 6.72 1.43
N THR A 57 4.76 6.93 2.47
CA THR A 57 5.30 8.25 2.81
C THR A 57 6.56 8.59 2.01
N LYS A 58 7.17 7.60 1.36
CA LYS A 58 8.37 7.79 0.54
C LYS A 58 8.01 8.11 -0.89
N ALA A 59 8.75 9.04 -1.48
CA ALA A 59 8.63 9.32 -2.91
C ALA A 59 8.95 8.07 -3.74
N GLY A 60 8.12 7.77 -4.75
CA GLY A 60 8.30 6.62 -5.63
C GLY A 60 7.84 5.29 -5.04
N TRP A 61 7.08 5.29 -3.94
CA TRP A 61 6.49 4.08 -3.36
C TRP A 61 5.62 3.31 -4.37
N GLU A 62 5.00 4.03 -5.29
CA GLU A 62 4.18 3.48 -6.39
C GLU A 62 4.95 2.43 -7.20
N GLY A 63 6.24 2.68 -7.44
CA GLY A 63 7.11 1.76 -8.15
C GLY A 63 7.24 0.39 -7.48
N SER A 64 7.08 0.33 -6.16
CA SER A 64 7.15 -0.93 -5.41
C SER A 64 5.93 -1.83 -5.62
N LEU A 65 4.80 -1.29 -6.08
CA LEU A 65 3.60 -2.06 -6.43
C LEU A 65 3.65 -2.64 -7.84
N MET A 66 4.44 -2.05 -8.73
CA MET A 66 4.50 -2.42 -10.14
C MET A 66 4.81 -3.90 -10.40
N PRO A 67 5.76 -4.55 -9.71
CA PRO A 67 6.03 -5.97 -9.93
C PRO A 67 4.80 -6.86 -9.67
N LEU A 68 4.03 -6.56 -8.63
CA LEU A 68 2.81 -7.29 -8.30
C LEU A 68 1.72 -7.02 -9.35
N ILE A 69 1.46 -5.76 -9.67
CA ILE A 69 0.44 -5.37 -10.66
C ILE A 69 0.76 -6.02 -12.01
N ASN A 70 1.99 -5.90 -12.49
CA ASN A 70 2.40 -6.47 -13.77
C ASN A 70 2.27 -8.00 -13.80
N LYS A 71 2.64 -8.68 -12.71
CA LYS A 71 2.48 -10.14 -12.58
C LYS A 71 1.00 -10.54 -12.69
N GLU A 72 0.12 -9.88 -11.95
CA GLU A 72 -1.29 -10.23 -11.88
C GLU A 72 -2.04 -9.90 -13.17
N THR A 73 -1.71 -8.78 -13.81
CA THR A 73 -2.31 -8.41 -15.10
C THR A 73 -1.82 -9.32 -16.23
N ALA A 74 -0.52 -9.63 -16.28
CA ALA A 74 0.02 -10.55 -17.27
C ALA A 74 -0.58 -11.95 -17.17
N ALA A 75 -0.78 -12.47 -15.94
CA ALA A 75 -1.40 -13.77 -15.71
C ALA A 75 -2.85 -13.85 -16.24
N ARG A 76 -3.53 -12.70 -16.35
CA ARG A 76 -4.92 -12.57 -16.86
C ARG A 76 -4.99 -12.07 -18.30
N GLY A 77 -3.85 -11.84 -18.95
CA GLY A 77 -3.78 -11.30 -20.31
C GLY A 77 -4.41 -9.91 -20.45
N MET A 78 -4.39 -9.10 -19.41
CA MET A 78 -4.91 -7.73 -19.39
C MET A 78 -3.79 -6.71 -19.19
N ASN A 79 -4.04 -5.48 -19.54
CA ASN A 79 -3.12 -4.36 -19.37
C ASN A 79 -3.89 -3.10 -18.94
N PHE A 80 -3.18 -2.14 -18.39
CA PHE A 80 -3.72 -0.83 -18.07
C PHE A 80 -3.29 0.20 -19.11
N ASP A 81 -4.20 1.11 -19.45
CA ASP A 81 -3.81 2.42 -19.97
C ASP A 81 -2.96 3.17 -18.93
N SER A 82 -2.08 4.05 -19.35
CA SER A 82 -1.16 4.75 -18.42
C SER A 82 -1.88 5.58 -17.38
N ALA A 83 -2.93 6.31 -17.77
CA ALA A 83 -3.73 7.10 -16.84
C ALA A 83 -4.59 6.23 -15.92
N ALA A 84 -5.08 5.08 -16.43
CA ALA A 84 -5.80 4.10 -15.61
C ALA A 84 -4.89 3.46 -14.55
N LEU A 85 -3.64 3.15 -14.90
CA LEU A 85 -2.67 2.58 -13.97
C LEU A 85 -2.34 3.54 -12.84
N GLU A 86 -2.08 4.79 -13.16
CA GLU A 86 -1.84 5.84 -12.17
C GLU A 86 -3.03 5.97 -11.22
N LEU A 87 -4.23 6.08 -11.77
CA LEU A 87 -5.45 6.16 -10.99
C LEU A 87 -5.68 4.92 -10.11
N PHE A 88 -5.40 3.72 -10.64
CA PHE A 88 -5.51 2.46 -9.91
C PHE A 88 -4.58 2.43 -8.70
N ILE A 89 -3.30 2.75 -8.89
CA ILE A 89 -2.29 2.76 -7.82
C ILE A 89 -2.71 3.68 -6.68
N HIS A 90 -3.26 4.84 -6.98
CA HIS A 90 -3.71 5.79 -5.97
C HIS A 90 -5.05 5.43 -5.30
N ARG A 91 -5.87 4.59 -5.93
CA ARG A 91 -7.13 4.11 -5.35
C ARG A 91 -6.98 2.88 -4.48
N VAL A 92 -6.03 1.99 -4.81
CA VAL A 92 -5.75 0.82 -3.98
C VAL A 92 -4.89 1.18 -2.77
N SER A 93 -4.92 0.32 -1.74
CA SER A 93 -4.01 0.44 -0.61
C SER A 93 -2.70 -0.30 -0.89
N GLU A 94 -1.74 -0.18 0.03
CA GLU A 94 -0.50 -0.96 0.02
C GLU A 94 -0.70 -2.47 0.28
N SER A 95 -1.95 -2.93 0.40
CA SER A 95 -2.28 -4.33 0.64
C SER A 95 -2.25 -5.15 -0.65
N SER A 96 -1.29 -6.06 -0.75
CA SER A 96 -1.17 -6.99 -1.89
C SER A 96 -2.47 -7.75 -2.16
N ARG A 97 -3.18 -8.18 -1.10
CA ARG A 97 -4.47 -8.87 -1.23
C ARG A 97 -5.52 -7.98 -1.87
N GLN A 98 -5.59 -6.71 -1.48
CA GLN A 98 -6.54 -5.77 -2.07
C GLN A 98 -6.20 -5.51 -3.54
N ILE A 99 -4.93 -5.28 -3.87
CA ILE A 99 -4.49 -5.09 -5.26
C ILE A 99 -4.93 -6.27 -6.13
N ILE A 100 -4.67 -7.50 -5.69
CA ILE A 100 -5.07 -8.71 -6.42
C ILE A 100 -6.59 -8.76 -6.59
N SER A 101 -7.35 -8.53 -5.53
CA SER A 101 -8.82 -8.55 -5.56
C SER A 101 -9.41 -7.49 -6.49
N GLU A 102 -8.82 -6.28 -6.52
CA GLU A 102 -9.27 -5.23 -7.42
C GLU A 102 -8.96 -5.56 -8.89
N ILE A 103 -7.79 -6.17 -9.18
CA ILE A 103 -7.44 -6.65 -10.51
C ILE A 103 -8.38 -7.77 -10.96
N GLU A 104 -8.75 -8.70 -10.07
CA GLU A 104 -9.72 -9.76 -10.36
C GLU A 104 -11.11 -9.18 -10.71
N LYS A 105 -11.56 -8.19 -9.97
CA LYS A 105 -12.83 -7.51 -10.28
C LYS A 105 -12.80 -6.80 -11.64
N LEU A 106 -11.70 -6.14 -11.95
CA LEU A 106 -11.53 -5.51 -13.26
C LEU A 106 -11.51 -6.54 -14.39
N ASP A 107 -10.83 -7.67 -14.20
CA ASP A 107 -10.81 -8.76 -15.17
C ASP A 107 -12.21 -9.30 -15.46
N LEU A 108 -12.98 -9.56 -14.41
CA LEU A 108 -14.38 -10.01 -14.54
C LEU A 108 -15.27 -8.95 -15.21
N TYR A 109 -15.07 -7.67 -14.89
CA TYR A 109 -15.83 -6.56 -15.46
C TYR A 109 -15.54 -6.36 -16.95
N LEU A 110 -14.29 -6.46 -17.37
CA LEU A 110 -13.89 -6.31 -18.76
C LEU A 110 -14.35 -7.49 -19.64
N GLY A 111 -14.43 -8.68 -19.09
CA GLY A 111 -14.76 -9.89 -19.83
C GLY A 111 -13.68 -10.29 -20.83
N ALA A 112 -14.06 -11.14 -21.81
CA ALA A 112 -13.13 -11.66 -22.80
C ALA A 112 -12.81 -10.67 -23.94
N ASP A 113 -13.74 -9.77 -24.24
CA ASP A 113 -13.71 -8.94 -25.45
C ASP A 113 -12.79 -7.72 -25.30
N ARG A 114 -12.60 -7.22 -24.07
CA ARG A 114 -11.80 -6.04 -23.80
C ARG A 114 -10.77 -6.33 -22.71
N ARG A 115 -9.48 -6.18 -23.06
CA ARG A 115 -8.37 -6.54 -22.16
C ARG A 115 -7.56 -5.33 -21.66
N THR A 116 -7.91 -4.12 -22.10
CA THR A 116 -7.29 -2.88 -21.63
C THR A 116 -8.21 -2.16 -20.65
N VAL A 117 -7.70 -1.92 -19.45
CA VAL A 117 -8.37 -1.14 -18.40
C VAL A 117 -8.23 0.35 -18.72
N MET A 118 -9.34 1.06 -18.77
CA MET A 118 -9.40 2.50 -18.97
C MET A 118 -9.67 3.24 -17.65
N PRO A 119 -9.41 4.55 -17.55
CA PRO A 119 -9.65 5.31 -16.32
C PRO A 119 -11.08 5.18 -15.79
N GLU A 120 -12.06 5.17 -16.67
CA GLU A 120 -13.49 5.07 -16.33
C GLU A 120 -13.82 3.71 -15.67
N ASP A 121 -13.10 2.65 -16.05
CA ASP A 121 -13.26 1.33 -15.45
C ASP A 121 -12.77 1.34 -14.00
N VAL A 122 -11.61 1.98 -13.79
CA VAL A 122 -11.04 2.13 -12.45
C VAL A 122 -11.96 2.99 -11.57
N GLU A 123 -12.49 4.09 -12.11
CA GLU A 123 -13.42 4.96 -11.38
C GLU A 123 -14.69 4.22 -10.95
N ARG A 124 -15.19 3.34 -11.81
CA ARG A 124 -16.43 2.59 -11.57
C ARG A 124 -16.23 1.40 -10.64
N MET A 125 -15.14 0.67 -10.79
CA MET A 125 -14.95 -0.64 -10.15
C MET A 125 -14.08 -0.61 -8.90
N VAL A 126 -13.12 0.32 -8.81
CA VAL A 126 -12.16 0.38 -7.72
C VAL A 126 -12.61 1.44 -6.70
N PRO A 127 -13.03 1.03 -5.50
CA PRO A 127 -13.46 1.98 -4.48
C PRO A 127 -12.27 2.83 -4.00
N LEU A 128 -12.57 4.06 -3.61
CA LEU A 128 -11.59 4.92 -2.97
C LEU A 128 -11.23 4.37 -1.58
N THR A 129 -9.98 4.02 -1.39
CA THR A 129 -9.43 3.75 -0.06
C THR A 129 -9.24 5.05 0.71
N ARG A 130 -8.97 4.95 2.00
CA ARG A 130 -8.64 6.12 2.84
C ARG A 130 -7.48 6.94 2.25
N THR A 131 -6.43 6.27 1.84
CA THR A 131 -5.26 6.88 1.18
C THR A 131 -5.65 7.46 -0.18
N GLY A 132 -6.46 6.77 -0.95
CA GLY A 132 -6.96 7.24 -2.24
C GLY A 132 -7.78 8.52 -2.12
N VAL A 133 -8.65 8.65 -1.10
CA VAL A 133 -9.41 9.91 -0.91
C VAL A 133 -8.49 11.08 -0.59
N ILE A 134 -7.47 10.89 0.25
CA ILE A 134 -6.48 11.92 0.57
C ILE A 134 -5.75 12.37 -0.70
N PHE A 135 -5.36 11.43 -1.55
CA PHE A 135 -4.74 11.73 -2.84
C PHE A 135 -5.69 12.50 -3.77
N GLU A 136 -6.95 12.10 -3.87
CA GLU A 136 -7.95 12.81 -4.69
C GLU A 136 -8.23 14.24 -4.16
N ILE A 137 -8.20 14.46 -2.85
CA ILE A 137 -8.27 15.80 -2.28
C ILE A 137 -7.08 16.64 -2.75
N SER A 138 -5.85 16.10 -2.66
CA SER A 138 -4.64 16.78 -3.13
C SER A 138 -4.73 17.14 -4.61
N ARG A 139 -5.15 16.19 -5.45
CA ARG A 139 -5.34 16.36 -6.89
C ARG A 139 -6.42 17.40 -7.22
N ALA A 140 -7.51 17.42 -6.46
CA ALA A 140 -8.55 18.43 -6.62
C ALA A 140 -8.04 19.85 -6.29
N LEU A 141 -7.22 19.97 -5.25
CA LEU A 141 -6.57 21.24 -4.88
C LEU A 141 -5.61 21.74 -5.97
N GLU A 142 -4.73 20.86 -6.47
CA GLU A 142 -3.78 21.16 -7.55
C GLU A 142 -4.49 21.62 -8.82
N ASN A 143 -5.62 21.01 -9.15
CA ASN A 143 -6.43 21.36 -10.31
C ASN A 143 -7.44 22.47 -10.07
N LYS A 144 -7.42 23.13 -8.90
CA LYS A 144 -8.34 24.21 -8.50
C LYS A 144 -9.83 23.80 -8.54
N LYS A 145 -10.13 22.53 -8.34
CA LYS A 145 -11.49 21.98 -8.30
C LYS A 145 -12.02 22.02 -6.85
N SER A 146 -12.32 23.22 -6.36
CA SER A 146 -12.69 23.45 -4.94
C SER A 146 -13.91 22.63 -4.51
N ASP A 147 -14.96 22.56 -5.36
CA ASP A 147 -16.18 21.84 -5.02
C ASP A 147 -15.93 20.34 -4.85
N ALA A 148 -15.10 19.75 -5.72
CA ALA A 148 -14.72 18.35 -5.60
C ALA A 148 -13.87 18.09 -4.32
N ALA A 149 -12.96 19.01 -4.00
CA ALA A 149 -12.16 18.89 -2.78
C ALA A 149 -13.05 18.96 -1.52
N ILE A 150 -14.00 19.90 -1.47
CA ILE A 150 -14.94 20.05 -0.34
C ILE A 150 -15.79 18.79 -0.19
N SER A 151 -16.38 18.28 -1.28
CA SER A 151 -17.20 17.06 -1.23
C SER A 151 -16.42 15.83 -0.72
N LEU A 152 -15.15 15.70 -1.10
CA LEU A 152 -14.29 14.62 -0.60
C LEU A 152 -13.92 14.79 0.88
N ILE A 153 -13.74 16.03 1.34
CA ILE A 153 -13.47 16.33 2.75
C ILE A 153 -14.71 16.02 3.58
N ASP A 154 -15.88 16.49 3.17
CA ASP A 154 -17.16 16.21 3.87
C ASP A 154 -17.39 14.71 3.96
N PHE A 155 -17.19 13.96 2.87
CA PHE A 155 -17.27 12.51 2.87
C PHE A 155 -16.32 11.83 3.89
N GLN A 156 -15.11 12.34 4.05
CA GLN A 156 -14.17 11.81 5.05
C GLN A 156 -14.57 12.17 6.48
N LEU A 157 -15.05 13.38 6.70
CA LEU A 157 -15.53 13.81 8.02
C LEU A 157 -16.77 13.02 8.47
N GLU A 158 -17.71 12.74 7.56
CA GLU A 158 -18.88 11.89 7.82
C GLU A 158 -18.48 10.45 8.19
N ARG A 159 -17.36 9.95 7.68
CA ARG A 159 -16.79 8.65 8.02
C ARG A 159 -15.98 8.64 9.32
N GLY A 160 -15.97 9.77 10.05
CA GLY A 160 -15.30 9.90 11.33
C GLY A 160 -13.81 10.22 11.24
N GLU A 161 -13.30 10.64 10.07
CA GLU A 161 -11.92 11.10 9.98
C GLU A 161 -11.75 12.43 10.70
N ASN A 162 -10.57 12.60 11.31
CA ASN A 162 -10.24 13.83 11.99
C ASN A 162 -9.78 14.92 10.98
N ALA A 163 -10.36 16.10 11.05
CA ALA A 163 -9.98 17.24 10.20
C ALA A 163 -8.46 17.53 10.23
N ILE A 164 -7.82 17.38 11.40
CA ILE A 164 -6.37 17.57 11.54
C ILE A 164 -5.61 16.54 10.70
N THR A 165 -6.08 15.29 10.64
CA THR A 165 -5.47 14.23 9.80
C THR A 165 -5.57 14.61 8.34
N ILE A 166 -6.72 15.07 7.86
CA ILE A 166 -6.93 15.50 6.47
C ILE A 166 -6.01 16.69 6.14
N MET A 167 -5.95 17.69 7.03
CA MET A 167 -5.07 18.84 6.86
C MET A 167 -3.59 18.45 6.73
N ARG A 168 -3.12 17.56 7.60
CA ARG A 168 -1.72 17.10 7.60
C ARG A 168 -1.38 16.19 6.42
N ALA A 169 -2.31 15.37 5.97
CA ALA A 169 -2.06 14.38 4.95
C ALA A 169 -2.28 14.91 3.52
N ALA A 170 -3.25 15.80 3.30
CA ALA A 170 -3.57 16.36 1.99
C ALA A 170 -3.11 17.82 1.83
N PHE A 171 -3.60 18.73 2.66
CA PHE A 171 -3.40 20.17 2.44
C PHE A 171 -1.95 20.62 2.61
N ILE A 172 -1.33 20.31 3.75
CA ILE A 172 0.00 20.81 4.07
C ILE A 172 1.04 20.33 3.04
N PRO A 173 1.10 19.04 2.67
CA PRO A 173 2.05 18.58 1.66
C PRO A 173 1.80 19.21 0.29
N THR A 174 0.54 19.28 -0.15
CA THR A 174 0.17 19.84 -1.46
C THR A 174 0.54 21.32 -1.54
N LEU A 175 0.13 22.13 -0.56
CA LEU A 175 0.45 23.57 -0.56
C LEU A 175 1.96 23.82 -0.47
N ARG A 176 2.68 23.05 0.32
CA ARG A 176 4.15 23.14 0.41
C ARG A 176 4.81 22.80 -0.94
N ASN A 177 4.34 21.78 -1.62
CA ASN A 177 4.88 21.39 -2.93
C ASN A 177 4.57 22.44 -4.00
N LEU A 178 3.35 22.98 -4.03
CA LEU A 178 2.97 24.06 -4.93
C LEU A 178 3.80 25.34 -4.69
N LEU A 179 4.02 25.70 -3.42
CA LEU A 179 4.86 26.84 -3.06
C LEU A 179 6.32 26.61 -3.51
N ALA A 180 6.87 25.44 -3.24
CA ALA A 180 8.22 25.08 -3.66
C ALA A 180 8.37 25.14 -5.18
N ALA A 181 7.41 24.58 -5.93
CA ALA A 181 7.39 24.65 -7.38
C ALA A 181 7.34 26.11 -7.88
N ARG A 182 6.50 26.95 -7.26
CA ARG A 182 6.41 28.37 -7.59
C ARG A 182 7.72 29.10 -7.37
N LEU A 183 8.36 28.91 -6.21
CA LEU A 183 9.65 29.53 -5.88
C LEU A 183 10.75 29.11 -6.86
N LEU A 184 10.76 27.82 -7.27
CA LEU A 184 11.70 27.35 -8.29
C LEU A 184 11.45 28.01 -9.64
N CYS A 185 10.19 28.10 -10.08
CA CYS A 185 9.86 28.80 -11.33
C CYS A 185 10.30 30.29 -11.29
N ASP A 186 10.07 30.97 -10.16
CA ASP A 186 10.43 32.37 -10.03
C ASP A 186 11.97 32.58 -9.93
N ALA A 187 12.73 31.56 -9.48
CA ALA A 187 14.19 31.62 -9.39
C ALA A 187 14.92 31.33 -10.72
N PHE A 188 14.25 30.64 -11.65
CA PHE A 188 14.84 30.27 -12.96
C PHE A 188 14.28 31.09 -14.14
N ASN A 189 13.39 32.06 -13.89
CA ASN A 189 12.95 33.08 -14.84
C ASN A 189 13.61 34.42 -14.58
#